data_78bf7cbc27a3790608b39f7c43dca17b
#
_entry.id   78bf7cbc27a3790608b39f7c43dca17b
#
_cell.length_a   1.000
_cell.length_b   1.000
_cell.length_c   1.000
_cell.angle_alpha   90.00
_cell.angle_beta   90.00
_cell.angle_gamma   90.00
#
_symmetry.space_group_name_H-M   'P 1'
#
loop_
_entity.id
_entity.type
_entity.pdbx_description
1 polymer ?
#
loop_
_entity_poly.entity_id
_entity_poly.type
_entity_poly.pdbx_seq_one_letter_code
_entity_poly.pdbx_strand_id
1 'polypeptide(L)'
;TLGLALQLYNRVTLEEAERDEVRVSGEGESALPTDATNIVFQAVESVFQDAKIERSPLRLTLENTIPLARGLGSSAAARVGGLLAARTWCNLSVEPAEVLKRAEALEGHADNAAPSLLGGLTVAAGVGSNLLAVRAALSEKIQVSLAVPNFEVSTPEARDALPETLPHDQAVFNVQRTALLMVALAEGDGALLPLAMQDRLHQPHRARLMGPIDDAFSAARKAGAAGVALSGAGPTVIALSIAGQADPLRIAQAMATPYKDQGIGCTPLTLKIDREGARSESIDPRGRP
;
A
#
# COMPACT_ATOMS: atom_id res chain seq x y z
N THR A 1 -8.94 -1.85 9.49
CA THR A 1 -8.53 -2.06 8.09
C THR A 1 -7.68 -3.32 7.97
N LEU A 2 -7.65 -3.93 6.76
CA LEU A 2 -6.74 -5.00 6.39
C LEU A 2 -5.77 -4.47 5.37
N GLY A 3 -4.47 -4.76 5.55
CA GLY A 3 -3.43 -4.40 4.62
C GLY A 3 -2.57 -5.60 4.25
N LEU A 4 -2.12 -5.67 3.01
CA LEU A 4 -1.26 -6.73 2.50
C LEU A 4 0.00 -6.13 1.88
N ALA A 5 1.16 -6.47 2.41
CA ALA A 5 2.44 -6.02 1.87
C ALA A 5 2.86 -6.86 0.66
N LEU A 6 3.31 -6.20 -0.38
CA LEU A 6 3.76 -6.82 -1.63
C LEU A 6 5.24 -6.49 -1.88
N GLN A 7 5.95 -7.38 -2.59
CA GLN A 7 7.35 -7.16 -2.97
C GLN A 7 7.46 -6.14 -4.10
N LEU A 8 7.15 -4.89 -3.79
CA LEU A 8 7.34 -3.71 -4.62
C LEU A 8 7.79 -2.59 -3.70
N TYR A 9 8.98 -2.04 -3.91
CA TYR A 9 9.66 -1.25 -2.89
C TYR A 9 10.05 0.13 -3.40
N ASN A 10 9.96 1.12 -2.51
CA ASN A 10 10.70 2.37 -2.66
C ASN A 10 11.95 2.29 -1.77
N ARG A 11 13.03 2.92 -2.19
CA ARG A 11 14.25 3.09 -1.40
C ARG A 11 14.41 4.54 -1.01
N VAL A 12 14.77 4.77 0.25
CA VAL A 12 15.05 6.08 0.82
C VAL A 12 16.47 6.06 1.37
N THR A 13 17.33 6.92 0.84
CA THR A 13 18.71 7.08 1.31
C THR A 13 18.88 8.47 1.90
N LEU A 14 19.56 8.57 3.06
CA LEU A 14 19.83 9.80 3.77
C LEU A 14 21.35 9.96 3.91
N GLU A 15 21.87 11.12 3.51
CA GLU A 15 23.30 11.43 3.52
C GLU A 15 23.52 12.87 4.01
N GLU A 16 24.70 13.16 4.59
CA GLU A 16 25.12 14.55 4.83
C GLU A 16 25.31 15.30 3.53
N ALA A 17 25.00 16.61 3.53
CA ALA A 17 25.13 17.46 2.38
C ALA A 17 25.53 18.89 2.77
N GLU A 18 25.92 19.72 1.81
CA GLU A 18 26.20 21.15 2.04
C GLU A 18 24.91 21.98 2.22
N ARG A 19 23.80 21.49 1.66
CA ARG A 19 22.45 22.08 1.76
C ARG A 19 21.40 20.97 1.71
N ASP A 20 20.19 21.26 2.19
CA ASP A 20 19.08 20.36 2.04
C ASP A 20 18.74 20.12 0.57
N GLU A 21 18.64 18.86 0.17
CA GLU A 21 18.44 18.44 -1.21
C GLU A 21 17.57 17.17 -1.25
N VAL A 22 16.59 17.15 -2.13
CA VAL A 22 15.79 15.95 -2.41
C VAL A 22 16.00 15.56 -3.87
N ARG A 23 16.41 14.32 -4.09
CA ARG A 23 16.54 13.69 -5.41
C ARG A 23 15.50 12.59 -5.56
N VAL A 24 14.82 12.59 -6.68
CA VAL A 24 13.80 11.60 -7.00
C VAL A 24 14.18 10.91 -8.30
N SER A 25 14.03 9.58 -8.33
CA SER A 25 14.17 8.78 -9.55
C SER A 25 13.07 7.75 -9.64
N GLY A 26 12.71 7.33 -10.86
CA GLY A 26 11.62 6.39 -11.13
C GLY A 26 10.23 7.05 -11.07
N GLU A 27 9.30 6.43 -10.37
CA GLU A 27 7.92 6.95 -10.26
C GLU A 27 7.89 8.35 -9.62
N GLY A 28 7.33 9.31 -10.34
CA GLY A 28 7.21 10.69 -9.88
C GLY A 28 8.45 11.55 -10.04
N GLU A 29 9.50 11.12 -10.76
CA GLU A 29 10.75 11.86 -10.96
C GLU A 29 10.52 13.31 -11.42
N SER A 30 9.59 13.54 -12.33
CA SER A 30 9.25 14.86 -12.87
C SER A 30 8.13 15.60 -12.13
N ALA A 31 7.46 14.96 -11.16
CA ALA A 31 6.23 15.46 -10.55
C ALA A 31 6.34 15.70 -9.04
N LEU A 32 7.19 14.95 -8.34
CA LEU A 32 7.32 15.08 -6.89
C LEU A 32 8.21 16.27 -6.51
N PRO A 33 7.90 16.98 -5.40
CA PRO A 33 8.72 18.06 -4.89
C PRO A 33 10.16 17.62 -4.60
N THR A 34 11.13 18.46 -4.95
CA THR A 34 12.55 18.25 -4.68
C THR A 34 13.10 19.17 -3.59
N ASP A 35 12.22 19.69 -2.74
CA ASP A 35 12.49 20.60 -1.63
C ASP A 35 11.85 20.11 -0.33
N ALA A 36 11.85 20.95 0.70
CA ALA A 36 11.30 20.66 2.03
C ALA A 36 9.78 20.36 2.04
N THR A 37 9.07 20.61 0.95
CA THR A 37 7.64 20.25 0.82
C THR A 37 7.44 18.77 0.48
N ASN A 38 8.52 18.04 0.14
CA ASN A 38 8.46 16.60 -0.10
C ASN A 38 8.02 15.85 1.16
N ILE A 39 7.03 14.97 1.01
CA ILE A 39 6.42 14.22 2.12
C ILE A 39 7.42 13.34 2.89
N VAL A 40 8.45 12.83 2.22
CA VAL A 40 9.50 12.02 2.86
C VAL A 40 10.46 12.93 3.64
N PHE A 41 10.79 14.11 3.10
CA PHE A 41 11.58 15.11 3.82
C PHE A 41 10.85 15.56 5.10
N GLN A 42 9.55 15.80 5.03
CA GLN A 42 8.73 16.12 6.20
C GLN A 42 8.73 14.98 7.24
N ALA A 43 8.68 13.73 6.79
CA ALA A 43 8.77 12.57 7.68
C ALA A 43 10.14 12.50 8.38
N VAL A 44 11.23 12.71 7.64
CA VAL A 44 12.59 12.81 8.20
C VAL A 44 12.66 13.93 9.23
N GLU A 45 12.25 15.14 8.88
CA GLU A 45 12.28 16.32 9.74
C GLU A 45 11.50 16.11 11.05
N SER A 46 10.34 15.43 10.98
CA SER A 46 9.53 15.14 12.16
C SER A 46 10.26 14.30 13.21
N VAL A 47 11.19 13.43 12.81
CA VAL A 47 12.00 12.62 13.74
C VAL A 47 13.02 13.50 14.46
N PHE A 48 13.73 14.37 13.74
CA PHE A 48 14.70 15.30 14.35
C PHE A 48 14.03 16.24 15.34
N GLN A 49 12.86 16.79 14.98
CA GLN A 49 12.08 17.68 15.84
C GLN A 49 11.65 16.98 17.14
N ASP A 50 11.11 15.77 17.06
CA ASP A 50 10.67 15.01 18.23
C ASP A 50 11.83 14.64 19.15
N ALA A 51 12.95 14.24 18.56
CA ALA A 51 14.16 13.89 19.30
C ALA A 51 14.90 15.14 19.85
N LYS A 52 14.49 16.36 19.43
CA LYS A 52 15.17 17.63 19.72
C LYS A 52 16.64 17.60 19.33
N ILE A 53 16.95 16.99 18.18
CA ILE A 53 18.28 16.89 17.61
C ILE A 53 18.43 17.96 16.54
N GLU A 54 19.42 18.84 16.71
CA GLU A 54 19.86 19.72 15.61
C GLU A 54 20.58 18.88 14.58
N ARG A 55 20.27 19.12 13.29
CA ARG A 55 20.89 18.39 12.20
C ARG A 55 21.67 19.30 11.25
N SER A 56 22.72 18.76 10.67
CA SER A 56 23.33 19.30 9.48
C SER A 56 22.39 19.19 8.27
N PRO A 57 22.63 19.93 7.19
CA PRO A 57 21.89 19.73 5.94
C PRO A 57 22.02 18.30 5.42
N LEU A 58 20.95 17.80 4.83
CA LEU A 58 20.83 16.42 4.39
C LEU A 58 20.46 16.31 2.91
N ARG A 59 21.02 15.32 2.25
CA ARG A 59 20.54 14.83 0.95
C ARG A 59 19.64 13.64 1.17
N LEU A 60 18.43 13.74 0.65
CA LEU A 60 17.46 12.66 0.59
C LEU A 60 17.37 12.14 -0.84
N THR A 61 17.71 10.87 -1.07
CA THR A 61 17.55 10.22 -2.37
C THR A 61 16.41 9.23 -2.32
N LEU A 62 15.44 9.39 -3.22
CA LEU A 62 14.23 8.58 -3.35
C LEU A 62 14.29 7.80 -4.67
N GLU A 63 14.35 6.48 -4.59
CA GLU A 63 14.22 5.57 -5.73
C GLU A 63 12.83 4.92 -5.67
N ASN A 64 11.90 5.40 -6.47
CA ASN A 64 10.49 5.01 -6.40
C ASN A 64 10.15 4.00 -7.49
N THR A 65 9.62 2.85 -7.10
CA THR A 65 9.09 1.85 -8.03
C THR A 65 7.59 1.59 -7.83
N ILE A 66 7.01 2.07 -6.73
CA ILE A 66 5.58 1.91 -6.44
C ILE A 66 4.80 2.99 -7.19
N PRO A 67 3.88 2.63 -8.11
CA PRO A 67 3.07 3.58 -8.85
C PRO A 67 2.32 4.58 -7.95
N LEU A 68 2.40 5.87 -8.31
CA LEU A 68 1.78 6.95 -7.54
C LEU A 68 0.27 7.00 -7.75
N ALA A 69 -0.49 7.31 -6.69
CA ALA A 69 -1.95 7.54 -6.73
C ALA A 69 -2.76 6.42 -7.42
N ARG A 70 -2.30 5.16 -7.31
CA ARG A 70 -2.94 3.99 -7.92
C ARG A 70 -3.39 2.92 -6.92
N GLY A 71 -3.53 3.28 -5.64
CA GLY A 71 -4.03 2.35 -4.62
C GLY A 71 -3.03 1.28 -4.18
N LEU A 72 -1.72 1.54 -4.37
CA LEU A 72 -0.62 0.63 -3.98
C LEU A 72 0.18 1.14 -2.77
N GLY A 73 -0.27 2.19 -2.09
CA GLY A 73 0.30 2.66 -0.83
C GLY A 73 1.66 3.36 -0.95
N SER A 74 2.00 3.96 -2.12
CA SER A 74 3.30 4.60 -2.36
C SER A 74 3.61 5.70 -1.34
N SER A 75 2.65 6.58 -1.00
CA SER A 75 2.82 7.66 -0.03
C SER A 75 3.18 7.13 1.36
N ALA A 76 2.44 6.14 1.85
CA ALA A 76 2.69 5.54 3.16
C ALA A 76 4.04 4.81 3.21
N ALA A 77 4.39 4.05 2.16
CA ALA A 77 5.68 3.37 2.05
C ALA A 77 6.85 4.38 2.06
N ALA A 78 6.70 5.50 1.34
CA ALA A 78 7.68 6.56 1.28
C ALA A 78 7.89 7.23 2.66
N ARG A 79 6.79 7.58 3.37
CA ARG A 79 6.87 8.14 4.73
C ARG A 79 7.49 7.16 5.73
N VAL A 80 7.08 5.89 5.70
CA VAL A 80 7.69 4.84 6.55
C VAL A 80 9.19 4.75 6.29
N GLY A 81 9.62 4.76 5.01
CA GLY A 81 11.03 4.79 4.65
C GLY A 81 11.78 5.98 5.23
N GLY A 82 11.21 7.20 5.13
CA GLY A 82 11.79 8.42 5.69
C GLY A 82 11.91 8.37 7.22
N LEU A 83 10.86 7.90 7.90
CA LEU A 83 10.87 7.74 9.36
C LEU A 83 11.95 6.75 9.82
N LEU A 84 12.08 5.61 9.15
CA LEU A 84 13.08 4.60 9.46
C LEU A 84 14.49 5.11 9.20
N ALA A 85 14.73 5.75 8.05
CA ALA A 85 16.02 6.32 7.71
C ALA A 85 16.48 7.35 8.76
N ALA A 86 15.60 8.26 9.15
CA ALA A 86 15.91 9.28 10.16
C ALA A 86 16.15 8.69 11.55
N ARG A 87 15.35 7.69 11.99
CA ARG A 87 15.58 7.02 13.28
C ARG A 87 16.91 6.27 13.30
N THR A 88 17.24 5.59 12.20
CA THR A 88 18.55 4.91 12.07
C THR A 88 19.68 5.93 12.07
N TRP A 89 19.53 7.04 11.36
CA TRP A 89 20.50 8.15 11.34
C TRP A 89 20.78 8.70 12.75
N CYS A 90 19.70 8.96 13.52
CA CYS A 90 19.79 9.48 14.87
C CYS A 90 20.16 8.41 15.93
N ASN A 91 20.45 7.18 15.51
CA ASN A 91 20.70 6.04 16.41
C ASN A 91 19.59 5.84 17.45
N LEU A 92 18.34 6.09 17.07
CA LEU A 92 17.14 5.88 17.90
C LEU A 92 16.60 4.46 17.72
N SER A 93 15.98 3.91 18.77
CA SER A 93 15.29 2.63 18.66
C SER A 93 14.19 2.68 17.60
N VAL A 94 14.05 1.61 16.82
CA VAL A 94 12.98 1.48 15.83
C VAL A 94 11.85 0.67 16.43
N GLU A 95 11.07 1.32 17.31
CA GLU A 95 9.87 0.71 17.88
C GLU A 95 8.71 0.80 16.87
N PRO A 96 8.21 -0.32 16.33
CA PRO A 96 7.20 -0.30 15.27
C PRO A 96 5.94 0.50 15.61
N ALA A 97 5.51 0.45 16.88
CA ALA A 97 4.34 1.20 17.34
C ALA A 97 4.53 2.72 17.25
N GLU A 98 5.74 3.23 17.55
CA GLU A 98 6.05 4.66 17.45
C GLU A 98 6.14 5.11 16.00
N VAL A 99 6.81 4.33 15.14
CA VAL A 99 6.90 4.61 13.70
C VAL A 99 5.50 4.65 13.08
N LEU A 100 4.65 3.68 13.44
CA LEU A 100 3.29 3.60 12.92
C LEU A 100 2.43 4.79 13.35
N LYS A 101 2.49 5.19 14.61
CA LYS A 101 1.77 6.38 15.11
C LYS A 101 2.21 7.65 14.39
N ARG A 102 3.51 7.78 14.14
CA ARG A 102 4.04 8.94 13.40
C ARG A 102 3.61 8.89 11.93
N ALA A 103 3.67 7.74 11.29
CA ALA A 103 3.20 7.58 9.91
C ALA A 103 1.70 7.90 9.79
N GLU A 104 0.88 7.44 10.74
CA GLU A 104 -0.54 7.75 10.80
C GLU A 104 -0.80 9.26 10.99
N ALA A 105 -0.07 9.92 11.88
CA ALA A 105 -0.21 11.36 12.10
C ALA A 105 0.12 12.18 10.84
N LEU A 106 1.07 11.71 10.02
CA LEU A 106 1.46 12.36 8.77
C LEU A 106 0.54 12.02 7.58
N GLU A 107 -0.07 10.83 7.57
CA GLU A 107 -0.89 10.31 6.46
C GLU A 107 -2.39 10.52 6.72
N GLY A 108 -2.80 10.61 7.99
CA GLY A 108 -4.20 10.64 8.42
C GLY A 108 -4.84 9.24 8.53
N HIS A 109 -4.09 8.17 8.25
CA HIS A 109 -4.53 6.77 8.36
C HIS A 109 -3.36 5.79 8.37
N ALA A 110 -3.56 4.61 8.97
CA ALA A 110 -2.52 3.60 9.14
C ALA A 110 -2.66 2.38 8.20
N ASP A 111 -3.68 2.35 7.35
CA ASP A 111 -4.06 1.18 6.55
C ASP A 111 -2.96 0.70 5.59
N ASN A 112 -2.21 1.62 4.99
CA ASN A 112 -1.06 1.32 4.13
C ASN A 112 0.28 1.35 4.90
N ALA A 113 0.39 2.19 5.94
CA ALA A 113 1.60 2.28 6.74
C ALA A 113 1.86 0.98 7.54
N ALA A 114 0.81 0.35 8.07
CA ALA A 114 0.93 -0.89 8.82
C ALA A 114 1.53 -2.05 8.01
N PRO A 115 1.00 -2.42 6.82
CA PRO A 115 1.62 -3.46 6.02
C PRO A 115 3.00 -3.07 5.49
N SER A 116 3.22 -1.81 5.12
CA SER A 116 4.54 -1.33 4.69
C SER A 116 5.59 -1.52 5.77
N LEU A 117 5.27 -1.19 7.02
CA LEU A 117 6.19 -1.30 8.16
C LEU A 117 6.40 -2.75 8.62
N LEU A 118 5.28 -3.49 8.78
CA LEU A 118 5.30 -4.79 9.44
C LEU A 118 5.45 -5.98 8.49
N GLY A 119 5.11 -5.82 7.21
CA GLY A 119 5.03 -6.93 6.26
C GLY A 119 3.83 -7.84 6.48
N GLY A 120 3.59 -8.74 5.53
CA GLY A 120 2.54 -9.74 5.58
C GLY A 120 1.13 -9.16 5.45
N LEU A 121 0.18 -9.89 6.04
CA LEU A 121 -1.18 -9.42 6.27
C LEU A 121 -1.25 -8.69 7.60
N THR A 122 -1.73 -7.46 7.60
CA THR A 122 -1.86 -6.66 8.83
C THR A 122 -3.30 -6.26 9.09
N VAL A 123 -3.64 -6.18 10.36
CA VAL A 123 -4.87 -5.56 10.85
C VAL A 123 -4.48 -4.30 11.59
N ALA A 124 -5.00 -3.16 11.17
CA ALA A 124 -4.83 -1.89 11.85
C ALA A 124 -6.18 -1.36 12.33
N ALA A 125 -6.24 -0.94 13.59
CA ALA A 125 -7.43 -0.41 14.25
C ALA A 125 -7.08 0.73 15.19
N GLY A 126 -8.01 1.65 15.40
CA GLY A 126 -7.80 2.84 16.22
C GLY A 126 -7.14 3.99 15.46
N VAL A 127 -6.92 5.08 16.17
CA VAL A 127 -6.24 6.30 15.69
C VAL A 127 -5.41 6.91 16.82
N GLY A 128 -4.36 7.63 16.48
CA GLY A 128 -3.51 8.35 17.45
C GLY A 128 -2.97 7.42 18.55
N SER A 129 -3.21 7.77 19.81
CA SER A 129 -2.73 6.99 20.97
C SER A 129 -3.32 5.58 21.09
N ASN A 130 -4.50 5.35 20.49
CA ASN A 130 -5.20 4.06 20.49
C ASN A 130 -4.92 3.23 19.22
N LEU A 131 -4.02 3.69 18.37
CA LEU A 131 -3.66 2.97 17.17
C LEU A 131 -2.92 1.67 17.53
N LEU A 132 -3.43 0.57 17.01
CA LEU A 132 -2.83 -0.76 17.09
C LEU A 132 -2.74 -1.36 15.70
N ALA A 133 -1.60 -1.97 15.38
CA ALA A 133 -1.49 -2.84 14.23
C ALA A 133 -0.80 -4.15 14.61
N VAL A 134 -1.30 -5.23 14.04
CA VAL A 134 -0.76 -6.58 14.26
C VAL A 134 -0.66 -7.32 12.95
N ARG A 135 0.35 -8.18 12.82
CA ARG A 135 0.40 -9.16 11.74
C ARG A 135 -0.58 -10.29 12.01
N ALA A 136 -1.30 -10.68 10.98
CA ALA A 136 -2.24 -11.79 11.01
C ALA A 136 -1.68 -13.01 10.26
N ALA A 137 -2.27 -14.17 10.54
CA ALA A 137 -1.94 -15.39 9.82
C ALA A 137 -2.29 -15.26 8.33
N LEU A 138 -1.39 -15.72 7.47
CA LEU A 138 -1.55 -15.69 6.02
C LEU A 138 -0.94 -16.95 5.41
N SER A 139 -1.76 -17.72 4.72
CA SER A 139 -1.35 -18.95 4.05
C SER A 139 -0.33 -18.68 2.95
N GLU A 140 0.65 -19.57 2.84
CA GLU A 140 1.64 -19.59 1.74
C GLU A 140 1.00 -19.86 0.36
N LYS A 141 -0.22 -20.40 0.33
CA LYS A 141 -0.93 -20.71 -0.89
C LYS A 141 -1.51 -19.50 -1.60
N ILE A 142 -1.65 -18.36 -0.92
CA ILE A 142 -2.24 -17.15 -1.49
C ILE A 142 -1.27 -16.54 -2.50
N GLN A 143 -1.76 -16.30 -3.71
CA GLN A 143 -1.06 -15.62 -4.79
C GLN A 143 -1.79 -14.34 -5.17
N VAL A 144 -1.03 -13.32 -5.60
CA VAL A 144 -1.54 -11.98 -5.91
C VAL A 144 -1.32 -11.65 -7.37
N SER A 145 -2.39 -11.18 -8.00
CA SER A 145 -2.39 -10.61 -9.36
C SER A 145 -2.92 -9.20 -9.32
N LEU A 146 -2.30 -8.29 -10.04
CA LEU A 146 -2.69 -6.88 -10.11
C LEU A 146 -2.92 -6.46 -11.56
N ALA A 147 -3.90 -5.59 -11.77
CA ALA A 147 -4.00 -4.77 -12.96
C ALA A 147 -3.91 -3.31 -12.54
N VAL A 148 -2.88 -2.61 -13.02
CA VAL A 148 -2.57 -1.23 -12.66
C VAL A 148 -2.90 -0.32 -13.84
N PRO A 149 -4.07 0.36 -13.84
CA PRO A 149 -4.45 1.30 -14.91
C PRO A 149 -3.54 2.53 -14.92
N ASN A 150 -3.33 3.09 -16.11
CA ASN A 150 -2.48 4.26 -16.30
C ASN A 150 -3.26 5.58 -16.14
N PHE A 151 -4.04 5.69 -15.05
CA PHE A 151 -4.63 6.94 -14.59
C PHE A 151 -4.61 6.99 -13.07
N GLU A 152 -4.68 8.17 -12.52
CA GLU A 152 -4.62 8.41 -11.08
C GLU A 152 -6.01 8.67 -10.52
N VAL A 153 -6.24 8.18 -9.30
CA VAL A 153 -7.38 8.55 -8.47
C VAL A 153 -6.83 8.99 -7.12
N SER A 154 -7.02 10.24 -6.78
CA SER A 154 -6.53 10.74 -5.51
C SER A 154 -7.31 10.16 -4.33
N THR A 155 -6.64 10.00 -3.19
CA THR A 155 -7.30 9.49 -1.97
C THR A 155 -8.45 10.40 -1.52
N PRO A 156 -8.36 11.75 -1.55
CA PRO A 156 -9.49 12.61 -1.29
C PRO A 156 -10.68 12.34 -2.22
N GLU A 157 -10.47 12.31 -3.55
CA GLU A 157 -11.53 12.03 -4.52
C GLU A 157 -12.21 10.68 -4.28
N ALA A 158 -11.42 9.63 -4.00
CA ALA A 158 -11.94 8.31 -3.67
C ALA A 158 -12.72 8.28 -2.35
N ARG A 159 -12.41 9.18 -1.39
CA ARG A 159 -13.15 9.34 -0.13
C ARG A 159 -14.44 10.12 -0.33
N ASP A 160 -14.41 11.18 -1.11
CA ASP A 160 -15.60 12.01 -1.42
C ASP A 160 -16.66 11.22 -2.19
N ALA A 161 -16.27 10.12 -2.85
CA ALA A 161 -17.21 9.21 -3.48
C ALA A 161 -18.03 8.37 -2.48
N LEU A 162 -17.64 8.31 -1.20
CA LEU A 162 -18.31 7.50 -0.19
C LEU A 162 -19.51 8.24 0.40
N PRO A 163 -20.61 7.55 0.72
CA PRO A 163 -21.75 8.14 1.41
C PRO A 163 -21.39 8.44 2.87
N GLU A 164 -21.93 9.51 3.44
CA GLU A 164 -21.74 9.86 4.86
C GLU A 164 -22.34 8.81 5.81
N THR A 165 -23.39 8.12 5.38
CA THR A 165 -24.08 7.10 6.15
C THR A 165 -24.38 5.88 5.31
N LEU A 166 -24.47 4.71 5.95
CA LEU A 166 -24.83 3.44 5.32
C LEU A 166 -25.99 2.78 6.08
N PRO A 167 -26.88 2.06 5.37
CA PRO A 167 -27.84 1.19 6.02
C PRO A 167 -27.18 0.17 6.94
N HIS A 168 -27.79 -0.11 8.08
CA HIS A 168 -27.26 -1.03 9.10
C HIS A 168 -26.93 -2.42 8.52
N ASP A 169 -27.78 -2.96 7.65
CA ASP A 169 -27.59 -4.26 7.01
C ASP A 169 -26.33 -4.29 6.11
N GLN A 170 -25.99 -3.19 5.44
CA GLN A 170 -24.76 -3.08 4.65
C GLN A 170 -23.51 -3.02 5.53
N ALA A 171 -23.59 -2.33 6.68
CA ALA A 171 -22.50 -2.33 7.65
C ALA A 171 -22.27 -3.74 8.22
N VAL A 172 -23.34 -4.43 8.63
CA VAL A 172 -23.29 -5.82 9.10
C VAL A 172 -22.73 -6.76 8.02
N PHE A 173 -23.14 -6.56 6.76
CA PHE A 173 -22.61 -7.33 5.63
C PHE A 173 -21.08 -7.23 5.56
N ASN A 174 -20.52 -6.02 5.60
CA ASN A 174 -19.07 -5.84 5.50
C ASN A 174 -18.31 -6.40 6.72
N VAL A 175 -18.86 -6.29 7.93
CA VAL A 175 -18.25 -6.89 9.13
C VAL A 175 -18.16 -8.42 8.97
N GLN A 176 -19.23 -9.06 8.49
CA GLN A 176 -19.24 -10.52 8.23
C GLN A 176 -18.20 -10.90 7.16
N ARG A 177 -18.08 -10.11 6.07
CA ARG A 177 -17.10 -10.36 4.99
C ARG A 177 -15.67 -10.19 5.48
N THR A 178 -15.40 -9.17 6.29
CA THR A 178 -14.09 -8.97 6.89
C THR A 178 -13.67 -10.14 7.77
N ALA A 179 -14.56 -10.61 8.64
CA ALA A 179 -14.31 -11.78 9.49
C ALA A 179 -14.03 -13.05 8.66
N LEU A 180 -14.85 -13.28 7.62
CA LEU A 180 -14.69 -14.43 6.72
C LEU A 180 -13.38 -14.35 5.92
N LEU A 181 -12.97 -13.14 5.49
CA LEU A 181 -11.74 -12.91 4.76
C LEU A 181 -10.53 -13.28 5.60
N MET A 182 -10.52 -12.95 6.89
CA MET A 182 -9.44 -13.34 7.79
C MET A 182 -9.27 -14.86 7.87
N VAL A 183 -10.36 -15.60 7.96
CA VAL A 183 -10.33 -17.08 7.95
C VAL A 183 -9.83 -17.61 6.59
N ALA A 184 -10.41 -17.10 5.50
CA ALA A 184 -10.04 -17.53 4.14
C ALA A 184 -8.55 -17.32 3.85
N LEU A 185 -7.98 -16.17 4.26
CA LEU A 185 -6.57 -15.85 4.06
C LEU A 185 -5.65 -16.69 4.95
N ALA A 186 -6.04 -16.95 6.21
CA ALA A 186 -5.24 -17.75 7.14
C ALA A 186 -5.16 -19.23 6.68
N GLU A 187 -6.29 -19.80 6.26
CA GLU A 187 -6.37 -21.21 5.83
C GLU A 187 -5.91 -21.40 4.35
N GLY A 188 -5.92 -20.34 3.56
CA GLY A 188 -5.71 -20.42 2.11
C GLY A 188 -6.89 -21.11 1.42
N ASP A 189 -8.12 -20.84 1.91
CA ASP A 189 -9.34 -21.43 1.38
C ASP A 189 -9.89 -20.58 0.22
N GLY A 190 -9.61 -21.02 -1.00
CA GLY A 190 -10.09 -20.39 -2.22
C GLY A 190 -11.60 -20.41 -2.39
N ALA A 191 -12.32 -21.34 -1.76
CA ALA A 191 -13.79 -21.44 -1.88
C ALA A 191 -14.50 -20.33 -1.08
N LEU A 192 -13.87 -19.81 -0.03
CA LEU A 192 -14.41 -18.72 0.78
C LEU A 192 -14.14 -17.34 0.18
N LEU A 193 -13.05 -17.16 -0.56
CA LEU A 193 -12.61 -15.85 -1.10
C LEU A 193 -13.68 -15.14 -1.95
N PRO A 194 -14.46 -15.81 -2.83
CA PRO A 194 -15.47 -15.14 -3.65
C PRO A 194 -16.56 -14.46 -2.81
N LEU A 195 -16.89 -15.04 -1.67
CA LEU A 195 -17.84 -14.48 -0.73
C LEU A 195 -17.19 -13.44 0.18
N ALA A 196 -15.99 -13.73 0.69
CA ALA A 196 -15.27 -12.91 1.65
C ALA A 196 -14.81 -11.56 1.10
N MET A 197 -14.54 -11.47 -0.20
CA MET A 197 -14.08 -10.23 -0.87
C MET A 197 -15.24 -9.41 -1.47
N GLN A 198 -16.49 -9.74 -1.17
CA GLN A 198 -17.61 -8.87 -1.50
C GLN A 198 -17.63 -7.64 -0.59
N ASP A 199 -18.01 -6.50 -1.16
CA ASP A 199 -18.07 -5.23 -0.45
C ASP A 199 -19.34 -4.45 -0.81
N ARG A 200 -19.93 -3.78 0.18
CA ARG A 200 -21.02 -2.83 0.05
C ARG A 200 -20.70 -1.46 0.64
N LEU A 201 -19.48 -1.33 1.21
CA LEU A 201 -19.07 -0.13 1.93
C LEU A 201 -18.42 0.90 1.02
N HIS A 202 -17.54 0.48 0.10
CA HIS A 202 -16.74 1.42 -0.67
C HIS A 202 -16.68 1.12 -2.19
N GLN A 203 -16.51 -0.15 -2.60
CA GLN A 203 -16.30 -0.48 -4.01
C GLN A 203 -17.46 -0.03 -4.93
N PRO A 204 -18.74 -0.26 -4.60
CA PRO A 204 -19.84 0.19 -5.43
C PRO A 204 -19.88 1.72 -5.63
N HIS A 205 -19.50 2.46 -4.60
CA HIS A 205 -19.51 3.93 -4.64
C HIS A 205 -18.34 4.51 -5.43
N ARG A 206 -17.19 3.81 -5.43
CA ARG A 206 -15.98 4.19 -6.17
C ARG A 206 -15.99 3.70 -7.62
N ALA A 207 -16.81 2.73 -7.98
CA ALA A 207 -16.79 2.08 -9.29
C ALA A 207 -16.80 3.07 -10.46
N ARG A 208 -17.56 4.18 -10.35
CA ARG A 208 -17.64 5.25 -11.38
C ARG A 208 -16.30 5.94 -11.68
N LEU A 209 -15.35 5.87 -10.75
CA LEU A 209 -14.01 6.48 -10.89
C LEU A 209 -12.99 5.49 -11.45
N MET A 210 -13.34 4.21 -11.58
CA MET A 210 -12.39 3.12 -11.80
C MET A 210 -12.36 2.59 -13.23
N GLY A 211 -13.03 3.27 -14.18
CA GLY A 211 -13.15 2.78 -15.56
C GLY A 211 -13.93 1.45 -15.63
N PRO A 212 -13.55 0.50 -16.48
CA PRO A 212 -14.28 -0.76 -16.71
C PRO A 212 -14.03 -1.80 -15.59
N ILE A 213 -14.24 -1.40 -14.34
CA ILE A 213 -13.92 -2.25 -13.18
C ILE A 213 -14.74 -3.53 -13.12
N ASP A 214 -16.03 -3.48 -13.46
CA ASP A 214 -16.91 -4.65 -13.42
C ASP A 214 -16.49 -5.69 -14.46
N ASP A 215 -16.07 -5.23 -15.66
CA ASP A 215 -15.52 -6.10 -16.69
C ASP A 215 -14.18 -6.70 -16.25
N ALA A 216 -13.31 -5.92 -15.59
CA ALA A 216 -12.05 -6.41 -15.04
C ALA A 216 -12.29 -7.46 -13.95
N PHE A 217 -13.25 -7.25 -13.05
CA PHE A 217 -13.66 -8.23 -12.04
C PHE A 217 -14.21 -9.51 -12.68
N SER A 218 -15.05 -9.38 -13.71
CA SER A 218 -15.59 -10.52 -14.45
C SER A 218 -14.49 -11.30 -15.15
N ALA A 219 -13.54 -10.60 -15.80
CA ALA A 219 -12.39 -11.20 -16.49
C ALA A 219 -11.48 -11.95 -15.52
N ALA A 220 -11.20 -11.37 -14.33
CA ALA A 220 -10.43 -12.04 -13.28
C ALA A 220 -11.04 -13.39 -12.87
N ARG A 221 -12.35 -13.40 -12.58
CA ARG A 221 -13.06 -14.61 -12.18
C ARG A 221 -13.04 -15.68 -13.29
N LYS A 222 -13.26 -15.30 -14.54
CA LYS A 222 -13.20 -16.20 -15.71
C LYS A 222 -11.78 -16.78 -15.90
N ALA A 223 -10.75 -16.02 -15.53
CA ALA A 223 -9.36 -16.46 -15.61
C ALA A 223 -8.93 -17.34 -14.42
N GLY A 224 -9.79 -17.55 -13.42
CA GLY A 224 -9.54 -18.43 -12.28
C GLY A 224 -9.18 -17.72 -10.97
N ALA A 225 -9.40 -16.40 -10.87
CA ALA A 225 -9.28 -15.70 -9.59
C ALA A 225 -10.30 -16.23 -8.59
N ALA A 226 -9.84 -16.57 -7.39
CA ALA A 226 -10.70 -16.97 -6.28
C ALA A 226 -11.42 -15.77 -5.66
N GLY A 227 -10.74 -14.60 -5.60
CA GLY A 227 -11.35 -13.36 -5.14
C GLY A 227 -10.81 -12.16 -5.90
N VAL A 228 -11.58 -11.08 -5.99
CA VAL A 228 -11.18 -9.85 -6.67
C VAL A 228 -11.76 -8.64 -5.95
N ALA A 229 -10.98 -7.57 -5.88
CA ALA A 229 -11.35 -6.31 -5.23
C ALA A 229 -10.57 -5.13 -5.80
N LEU A 230 -10.94 -3.90 -5.42
CA LEU A 230 -10.08 -2.74 -5.53
C LEU A 230 -8.90 -2.84 -4.55
N SER A 231 -7.73 -2.44 -4.99
CA SER A 231 -6.57 -2.24 -4.11
C SER A 231 -6.63 -0.83 -3.49
N GLY A 232 -6.85 -0.76 -2.19
CA GLY A 232 -6.95 0.50 -1.47
C GLY A 232 -8.03 1.44 -2.02
N ALA A 233 -7.62 2.67 -2.37
CA ALA A 233 -8.51 3.66 -2.98
C ALA A 233 -8.80 3.38 -4.47
N GLY A 234 -8.05 2.48 -5.10
CA GLY A 234 -8.03 2.24 -6.55
C GLY A 234 -7.05 3.16 -7.28
N PRO A 235 -7.02 3.15 -8.62
CA PRO A 235 -7.80 2.33 -9.54
C PRO A 235 -7.27 0.88 -9.75
N THR A 236 -6.16 0.51 -9.11
CA THR A 236 -5.61 -0.84 -9.22
C THR A 236 -6.63 -1.88 -8.77
N VAL A 237 -6.76 -2.93 -9.58
CA VAL A 237 -7.53 -4.13 -9.25
C VAL A 237 -6.58 -5.19 -8.71
N ILE A 238 -6.92 -5.77 -7.57
CA ILE A 238 -6.24 -6.91 -6.97
C ILE A 238 -7.09 -8.16 -7.08
N ALA A 239 -6.48 -9.26 -7.52
CA ALA A 239 -7.09 -10.57 -7.50
C ALA A 239 -6.24 -11.54 -6.68
N LEU A 240 -6.91 -12.39 -5.93
CA LEU A 240 -6.29 -13.47 -5.17
C LEU A 240 -6.59 -14.82 -5.81
N SER A 241 -5.61 -15.69 -5.85
CA SER A 241 -5.73 -17.08 -6.30
C SER A 241 -4.99 -18.02 -5.37
N ILE A 242 -5.24 -19.31 -5.53
CA ILE A 242 -4.57 -20.35 -4.75
C ILE A 242 -3.49 -21.02 -5.59
N ALA A 243 -2.30 -21.17 -5.04
CA ALA A 243 -1.17 -21.83 -5.70
C ALA A 243 -1.57 -23.18 -6.27
N GLY A 244 -1.26 -23.42 -7.53
CA GLY A 244 -1.58 -24.65 -8.26
C GLY A 244 -3.01 -24.73 -8.81
N GLN A 245 -3.90 -23.74 -8.54
CA GLN A 245 -5.27 -23.74 -9.07
C GLN A 245 -5.44 -22.84 -10.29
N ALA A 246 -4.69 -21.75 -10.38
CA ALA A 246 -4.74 -20.83 -11.51
C ALA A 246 -3.37 -20.17 -11.73
N ASP A 247 -3.14 -19.65 -12.94
CA ASP A 247 -1.95 -18.87 -13.28
C ASP A 247 -2.16 -17.39 -12.93
N PRO A 248 -1.41 -16.83 -11.97
CA PRO A 248 -1.55 -15.42 -11.57
C PRO A 248 -1.30 -14.43 -12.71
N LEU A 249 -0.37 -14.75 -13.63
CA LEU A 249 -0.06 -13.86 -14.75
C LEU A 249 -1.24 -13.80 -15.74
N ARG A 250 -1.86 -14.93 -16.01
CA ARG A 250 -3.07 -15.00 -16.84
C ARG A 250 -4.22 -14.20 -16.23
N ILE A 251 -4.39 -14.26 -14.90
CA ILE A 251 -5.40 -13.46 -14.20
C ILE A 251 -5.10 -11.97 -14.35
N ALA A 252 -3.85 -11.53 -14.09
CA ALA A 252 -3.45 -10.14 -14.23
C ALA A 252 -3.67 -9.61 -15.65
N GLN A 253 -3.30 -10.37 -16.68
CA GLN A 253 -3.52 -10.03 -18.08
C GLN A 253 -5.02 -9.93 -18.44
N ALA A 254 -5.83 -10.85 -17.94
CA ALA A 254 -7.27 -10.84 -18.16
C ALA A 254 -7.92 -9.58 -17.55
N MET A 255 -7.52 -9.18 -16.34
CA MET A 255 -7.98 -7.95 -15.69
C MET A 255 -7.57 -6.68 -16.45
N ALA A 256 -6.41 -6.68 -17.10
CA ALA A 256 -5.93 -5.52 -17.84
C ALA A 256 -6.62 -5.35 -19.21
N THR A 257 -7.19 -6.39 -19.78
CA THR A 257 -7.80 -6.37 -21.12
C THR A 257 -8.94 -5.37 -21.23
N PRO A 258 -9.96 -5.32 -20.35
CA PRO A 258 -11.04 -4.36 -20.46
C PRO A 258 -10.60 -2.89 -20.46
N TYR A 259 -9.54 -2.56 -19.74
CA TYR A 259 -8.94 -1.22 -19.77
C TYR A 259 -8.33 -0.92 -21.13
N LYS A 260 -7.55 -1.85 -21.68
CA LYS A 260 -6.90 -1.71 -22.98
C LYS A 260 -7.93 -1.59 -24.11
N ASP A 261 -9.03 -2.33 -24.04
CA ASP A 261 -10.13 -2.28 -25.02
C ASP A 261 -10.81 -0.91 -25.04
N GLN A 262 -10.74 -0.16 -23.93
CA GLN A 262 -11.20 1.23 -23.84
C GLN A 262 -10.09 2.26 -24.10
N GLY A 263 -8.92 1.84 -24.60
CA GLY A 263 -7.79 2.74 -24.87
C GLY A 263 -7.05 3.21 -23.63
N ILE A 264 -7.32 2.62 -22.47
CA ILE A 264 -6.65 2.95 -21.21
C ILE A 264 -5.45 2.02 -21.04
N GLY A 265 -4.23 2.57 -20.92
CA GLY A 265 -3.05 1.80 -20.58
C GLY A 265 -3.27 1.07 -19.25
N CYS A 266 -2.91 -0.22 -19.18
CA CYS A 266 -3.01 -0.99 -17.96
C CYS A 266 -1.88 -2.02 -17.89
N THR A 267 -1.13 -2.01 -16.80
CA THR A 267 0.02 -2.90 -16.57
C THR A 267 -0.41 -4.10 -15.74
N PRO A 268 -0.37 -5.33 -16.28
CA PRO A 268 -0.57 -6.54 -15.50
C PRO A 268 0.69 -6.87 -14.70
N LEU A 269 0.56 -7.12 -13.41
CA LEU A 269 1.66 -7.49 -12.51
C LEU A 269 1.29 -8.72 -11.68
N THR A 270 2.30 -9.53 -11.36
CA THR A 270 2.23 -10.56 -10.33
C THR A 270 3.32 -10.28 -9.31
N LEU A 271 2.96 -10.15 -8.06
CA LEU A 271 3.88 -9.83 -6.98
C LEU A 271 3.80 -10.88 -5.89
N LYS A 272 4.94 -11.20 -5.31
CA LYS A 272 4.98 -11.98 -4.08
C LYS A 272 4.56 -11.12 -2.91
N ILE A 273 4.04 -11.78 -1.87
CA ILE A 273 3.75 -11.13 -0.60
C ILE A 273 5.08 -10.88 0.12
N ASP A 274 5.30 -9.64 0.54
CA ASP A 274 6.42 -9.30 1.42
C ASP A 274 6.04 -9.66 2.85
N ARG A 275 6.76 -10.58 3.47
CA ARG A 275 6.49 -11.07 4.83
C ARG A 275 7.34 -10.39 5.90
N GLU A 276 8.22 -9.51 5.51
CA GLU A 276 9.21 -8.93 6.43
C GLU A 276 8.93 -7.47 6.76
N GLY A 277 8.43 -6.68 5.80
CA GLY A 277 8.17 -5.26 5.94
C GLY A 277 9.40 -4.39 5.70
N ALA A 278 9.29 -3.11 6.08
CA ALA A 278 10.33 -2.14 5.86
C ALA A 278 11.57 -2.42 6.71
N ARG A 279 12.75 -2.18 6.12
CA ARG A 279 14.06 -2.34 6.76
C ARG A 279 14.86 -1.07 6.61
N SER A 280 15.73 -0.82 7.58
CA SER A 280 16.72 0.24 7.52
C SER A 280 18.08 -0.29 7.98
N GLU A 281 19.12 0.24 7.36
CA GLU A 281 20.52 -0.10 7.67
C GLU A 281 21.39 1.13 7.53
N SER A 282 22.48 1.19 8.30
CA SER A 282 23.53 2.17 8.09
C SER A 282 24.52 1.63 7.04
N ILE A 283 24.80 2.42 6.04
CA ILE A 283 25.75 2.07 4.99
C ILE A 283 27.09 2.77 5.30
N ASP A 284 28.20 2.03 5.33
CA ASP A 284 29.55 2.63 5.34
C ASP A 284 29.66 3.64 4.17
N PRO A 285 30.26 4.83 4.34
CA PRO A 285 30.52 5.79 3.27
C PRO A 285 31.16 5.19 2.01
N ARG A 286 31.75 4.00 2.13
CA ARG A 286 32.31 3.22 1.01
C ARG A 286 31.30 2.26 0.37
N GLY A 287 30.02 2.33 0.73
CA GLY A 287 28.93 1.52 0.16
C GLY A 287 28.93 0.05 0.59
N ARG A 288 29.54 -0.28 1.72
CA ARG A 288 29.52 -1.63 2.29
C ARG A 288 28.47 -1.71 3.39
N PRO A 289 27.62 -2.79 3.42
CA PRO A 289 26.66 -3.00 4.50
C PRO A 289 27.32 -3.23 5.84
#